data_22a9a76c08108fc8a43d36acf5706680
#
_entry.id   22a9a76c08108fc8a43d36acf5706680
#
_cell.length_a   1.000
_cell.length_b   1.000
_cell.length_c   1.000
_cell.angle_alpha   90.00
_cell.angle_beta   90.00
_cell.angle_gamma   90.00
#
_symmetry.space_group_name_H-M   'P 1'
#
loop_
_entity.id
_entity.type
_entity.pdbx_description
1 polymer ?
#
loop_
_entity_poly.entity_id
_entity_poly.type
_entity_poly.pdbx_seq_one_letter_code
_entity_poly.pdbx_strand_id
1 'polypeptide(L)'
;MPLAWYLILAAALFCIGTYGVLARRNAIAILMGVELMLNAVILNLLAFWRYGEPTTAVGQAFAAFVYAVAAAEVAVGLALIVVIYRSRRTTDIDQINLLKW
;
A
#
# COMPACT_ATOMS: atom_id res chain seq x y z
N MET A 1 -22.47 2.74 11.08
CA MET A 1 -22.01 1.40 10.70
C MET A 1 -21.23 0.78 11.84
N PRO A 2 -21.46 -0.49 12.15
CA PRO A 2 -20.67 -1.16 13.19
C PRO A 2 -19.19 -1.25 12.80
N LEU A 3 -18.33 -1.30 13.82
CA LEU A 3 -16.89 -1.42 13.62
C LEU A 3 -16.53 -2.62 12.73
N ALA A 4 -17.24 -3.74 12.91
CA ALA A 4 -16.96 -4.96 12.15
C ALA A 4 -17.02 -4.74 10.64
N TRP A 5 -17.87 -3.86 10.14
CA TRP A 5 -17.98 -3.58 8.71
C TRP A 5 -16.72 -2.93 8.16
N TYR A 6 -16.13 -1.99 8.92
CA TYR A 6 -14.89 -1.35 8.51
C TYR A 6 -13.73 -2.35 8.53
N LEU A 7 -13.70 -3.21 9.54
CA LEU A 7 -12.65 -4.22 9.66
C LEU A 7 -12.75 -5.27 8.55
N ILE A 8 -13.97 -5.65 8.16
CA ILE A 8 -14.19 -6.57 7.04
C ILE A 8 -13.71 -5.94 5.73
N LEU A 9 -14.05 -4.67 5.50
CA LEU A 9 -13.59 -3.97 4.30
C LEU A 9 -12.08 -3.88 4.27
N ALA A 10 -11.46 -3.53 5.39
CA ALA A 10 -10.00 -3.45 5.48
C ALA A 10 -9.36 -4.81 5.22
N ALA A 11 -9.93 -5.88 5.77
CA ALA A 11 -9.43 -7.24 5.52
C ALA A 11 -9.53 -7.61 4.05
N ALA A 12 -10.64 -7.26 3.40
CA ALA A 12 -10.81 -7.52 1.97
C ALA A 12 -9.78 -6.76 1.13
N LEU A 13 -9.56 -5.48 1.44
CA LEU A 13 -8.57 -4.67 0.74
C LEU A 13 -7.15 -5.23 0.93
N PHE A 14 -6.83 -5.64 2.15
CA PHE A 14 -5.52 -6.21 2.45
C PHE A 14 -5.31 -7.52 1.68
N CYS A 15 -6.33 -8.37 1.63
CA CYS A 15 -6.25 -9.63 0.90
C CYS A 15 -6.09 -9.40 -0.60
N ILE A 16 -6.84 -8.46 -1.17
CA ILE A 16 -6.73 -8.13 -2.59
C ILE A 16 -5.34 -7.59 -2.89
N GLY A 17 -4.83 -6.70 -2.02
CA GLY A 17 -3.48 -6.16 -2.17
C GLY A 17 -2.41 -7.24 -2.09
N THR A 18 -2.54 -8.15 -1.14
CA THR A 18 -1.62 -9.28 -1.00
C THR A 18 -1.63 -10.16 -2.24
N TYR A 19 -2.82 -10.45 -2.78
CA TYR A 19 -2.92 -11.21 -4.02
C TYR A 19 -2.19 -10.49 -5.16
N GLY A 20 -2.38 -9.18 -5.26
CA GLY A 20 -1.70 -8.40 -6.30
C GLY A 20 -0.19 -8.45 -6.19
N VAL A 21 0.32 -8.41 -4.95
CA VAL A 21 1.77 -8.47 -4.71
C VAL A 21 2.33 -9.85 -5.05
N LEU A 22 1.64 -10.90 -4.63
CA LEU A 22 2.17 -12.27 -4.77
C LEU A 22 1.93 -12.86 -6.15
N ALA A 23 0.84 -12.47 -6.83
CA ALA A 23 0.44 -13.10 -8.08
C ALA A 23 0.93 -12.38 -9.33
N ARG A 24 1.37 -11.14 -9.21
CA ARG A 24 1.77 -10.34 -10.36
C ARG A 24 3.28 -10.24 -10.49
N ARG A 25 3.76 -10.14 -11.73
CA ARG A 25 5.17 -9.93 -12.03
C ARG A 25 5.47 -8.49 -12.43
N ASN A 26 4.43 -7.73 -12.81
CA ASN A 26 4.58 -6.34 -13.20
C ASN A 26 4.82 -5.48 -11.95
N ALA A 27 5.90 -4.72 -11.94
CA ALA A 27 6.29 -3.92 -10.79
C ALA A 27 5.24 -2.87 -10.44
N ILE A 28 4.56 -2.31 -11.43
CA ILE A 28 3.51 -1.32 -11.19
C ILE A 28 2.32 -1.98 -10.47
N ALA A 29 1.93 -3.18 -10.90
CA ALA A 29 0.84 -3.91 -10.26
C ALA A 29 1.20 -4.28 -8.82
N ILE A 30 2.46 -4.67 -8.56
CA ILE A 30 2.94 -4.97 -7.21
C ILE A 30 2.88 -3.71 -6.34
N LEU A 31 3.31 -2.58 -6.88
CA LEU A 31 3.27 -1.31 -6.16
C LEU A 31 1.82 -0.93 -5.79
N MET A 32 0.90 -1.12 -6.72
CA MET A 32 -0.52 -0.87 -6.45
C MET A 32 -1.07 -1.82 -5.38
N GLY A 33 -0.63 -3.07 -5.38
CA GLY A 33 -1.01 -4.04 -4.36
C GLY A 33 -0.55 -3.61 -2.97
N VAL A 34 0.69 -3.16 -2.86
CA VAL A 34 1.23 -2.64 -1.60
C VAL A 34 0.43 -1.42 -1.14
N GLU A 35 0.06 -0.55 -2.07
CA GLU A 35 -0.74 0.63 -1.74
C GLU A 35 -2.11 0.24 -1.18
N LEU A 36 -2.75 -0.78 -1.74
CA LEU A 36 -4.01 -1.29 -1.20
C LEU A 36 -3.84 -1.84 0.22
N MET A 37 -2.74 -2.55 0.47
CA MET A 37 -2.44 -3.06 1.80
C MET A 37 -2.27 -1.92 2.81
N LEU A 38 -1.57 -0.86 2.42
CA LEU A 38 -1.38 0.31 3.27
C LEU A 38 -2.70 1.05 3.51
N ASN A 39 -3.55 1.16 2.50
CA ASN A 39 -4.88 1.75 2.67
C ASN A 39 -5.74 0.94 3.66
N ALA A 40 -5.61 -0.37 3.65
CA ALA A 40 -6.30 -1.22 4.63
C ALA A 40 -5.84 -0.92 6.06
N VAL A 41 -4.55 -0.71 6.25
CA VAL A 41 -4.00 -0.33 7.57
C VAL A 41 -4.56 1.02 8.01
N ILE A 42 -4.59 2.00 7.12
CA ILE A 42 -5.13 3.33 7.41
C ILE A 42 -6.61 3.24 7.79
N LEU A 43 -7.37 2.44 7.06
CA LEU A 43 -8.79 2.24 7.35
C LEU A 43 -8.98 1.63 8.74
N ASN A 44 -8.16 0.65 9.11
CA ASN A 44 -8.19 0.08 10.45
C ASN A 44 -7.88 1.12 11.53
N LEU A 45 -6.87 1.95 11.32
CA LEU A 45 -6.49 2.98 12.28
C LEU A 45 -7.64 3.97 12.48
N LEU A 46 -8.26 4.41 11.41
CA LEU A 46 -9.39 5.33 11.49
C LEU A 46 -10.60 4.69 12.15
N ALA A 47 -10.87 3.42 11.84
CA ALA A 47 -12.00 2.71 12.42
C ALA A 47 -11.82 2.53 13.93
N PHE A 48 -10.63 2.12 14.37
CA PHE A 48 -10.36 1.97 15.79
C PHE A 48 -10.42 3.31 16.52
N TRP A 49 -9.91 4.37 15.91
CA TRP A 49 -10.02 5.71 16.50
C TRP A 49 -11.49 6.12 16.64
N ARG A 50 -12.29 5.91 15.59
CA ARG A 50 -13.70 6.35 15.57
C ARG A 50 -14.54 5.63 16.64
N TYR A 51 -14.27 4.36 16.88
CA TYR A 51 -15.03 3.54 17.82
C TYR A 51 -14.36 3.41 19.19
N GLY A 52 -13.16 3.98 19.35
CA GLY A 52 -12.47 4.03 20.63
C GLY A 52 -12.67 5.38 21.29
N GLU A 53 -11.74 6.32 21.09
CA GLU A 53 -11.77 7.65 21.70
C GLU A 53 -11.86 8.72 20.63
N PRO A 54 -13.05 8.92 20.04
CA PRO A 54 -13.20 9.86 18.93
C PRO A 54 -13.01 11.33 19.32
N THR A 55 -12.94 11.62 20.62
CA THR A 55 -12.70 12.98 21.10
C THR A 55 -11.25 13.43 20.95
N THR A 56 -10.32 12.49 20.71
CA THR A 56 -8.91 12.83 20.52
C THR A 56 -8.59 12.88 19.03
N ALA A 57 -7.62 13.70 18.65
CA ALA A 57 -7.16 13.80 17.27
C ALA A 57 -5.97 12.88 16.98
N VAL A 58 -5.52 12.11 17.97
CA VAL A 58 -4.30 11.32 17.84
C VAL A 58 -4.42 10.27 16.73
N GLY A 59 -5.56 9.55 16.69
CA GLY A 59 -5.77 8.53 15.66
C GLY A 59 -5.80 9.12 14.26
N GLN A 60 -6.48 10.27 14.09
CA GLN A 60 -6.52 10.95 12.79
C GLN A 60 -5.15 11.46 12.39
N ALA A 61 -4.41 12.07 13.33
CA ALA A 61 -3.07 12.57 13.05
C ALA A 61 -2.13 11.44 12.66
N PHE A 62 -2.20 10.32 13.36
CA PHE A 62 -1.38 9.15 13.06
C PHE A 62 -1.73 8.56 11.69
N ALA A 63 -3.03 8.45 11.39
CA ALA A 63 -3.48 7.96 10.07
C ALA A 63 -3.03 8.90 8.95
N ALA A 64 -3.09 10.21 9.16
CA ALA A 64 -2.61 11.18 8.18
C ALA A 64 -1.10 11.03 7.95
N PHE A 65 -0.33 10.80 9.02
CA PHE A 65 1.10 10.57 8.92
C PHE A 65 1.39 9.30 8.10
N VAL A 66 0.71 8.20 8.41
CA VAL A 66 0.89 6.94 7.67
C VAL A 66 0.52 7.13 6.21
N TYR A 67 -0.55 7.89 5.94
CA TYR A 67 -0.96 8.17 4.56
C TYR A 67 0.10 8.96 3.81
N ALA A 68 0.69 9.96 4.46
CA ALA A 68 1.76 10.75 3.85
C ALA A 68 2.98 9.90 3.54
N VAL A 69 3.37 9.02 4.44
CA VAL A 69 4.49 8.08 4.23
C VAL A 69 4.17 7.14 3.07
N ALA A 70 2.95 6.61 3.01
CA ALA A 70 2.55 5.72 1.93
C ALA A 70 2.61 6.44 0.58
N ALA A 71 2.13 7.68 0.52
CA ALA A 71 2.19 8.47 -0.71
C ALA A 71 3.63 8.73 -1.15
N ALA A 72 4.52 9.02 -0.20
CA ALA A 72 5.94 9.22 -0.49
C ALA A 72 6.58 7.93 -1.01
N GLU A 73 6.24 6.79 -0.43
CA GLU A 73 6.76 5.50 -0.86
C GLU A 73 6.30 5.16 -2.29
N VAL A 74 5.04 5.47 -2.63
CA VAL A 74 4.54 5.27 -3.99
C VAL A 74 5.31 6.16 -4.97
N ALA A 75 5.55 7.42 -4.62
CA ALA A 75 6.30 8.33 -5.48
C ALA A 75 7.72 7.81 -5.72
N VAL A 76 8.42 7.38 -4.68
CA VAL A 76 9.76 6.81 -4.79
C VAL A 76 9.72 5.52 -5.61
N GLY A 77 8.73 4.66 -5.34
CA GLY A 77 8.59 3.40 -6.06
C GLY A 77 8.35 3.61 -7.55
N LEU A 78 7.48 4.55 -7.92
CA LEU A 78 7.24 4.89 -9.32
C LEU A 78 8.50 5.43 -9.98
N ALA A 79 9.25 6.29 -9.28
CA ALA A 79 10.50 6.82 -9.80
C ALA A 79 11.50 5.71 -10.09
N LEU A 80 11.63 4.75 -9.18
CA LEU A 80 12.51 3.59 -9.36
C LEU A 80 12.08 2.75 -10.56
N ILE A 81 10.77 2.51 -10.70
CA ILE A 81 10.24 1.75 -11.82
C ILE A 81 10.56 2.44 -13.15
N VAL A 82 10.42 3.77 -13.21
CA VAL A 82 10.74 4.53 -14.42
C VAL A 82 12.21 4.39 -14.77
N VAL A 83 13.10 4.51 -13.77
CA VAL A 83 14.54 4.37 -13.98
C VAL A 83 14.88 2.96 -14.46
N ILE A 84 14.32 1.94 -13.82
CA ILE A 84 14.56 0.55 -14.20
C ILE A 84 14.05 0.28 -15.60
N TYR A 85 12.87 0.79 -15.94
CA TYR A 85 12.30 0.59 -17.27
C TYR A 85 13.18 1.23 -18.34
N ARG A 86 13.70 2.43 -18.09
CA ARG A 86 14.59 3.09 -19.02
C ARG A 86 15.89 2.32 -19.24
N SER A 87 16.38 1.66 -18.18
CA SER A 87 17.62 0.87 -18.26
C SER A 87 17.40 -0.50 -18.86
N ARG A 88 16.31 -1.17 -18.50
CA ARG A 88 16.07 -2.58 -18.84
C ARG A 88 14.94 -2.80 -19.81
N ARG A 89 14.14 -1.77 -20.08
CA ARG A 89 12.99 -1.83 -21.00
C ARG A 89 11.92 -2.84 -20.55
N THR A 90 11.83 -3.09 -19.23
CA THR A 90 10.84 -4.02 -18.69
C THR A 90 10.41 -3.61 -17.28
N THR A 91 9.16 -3.91 -16.94
CA THR A 91 8.64 -3.79 -15.58
C THR A 91 8.48 -5.17 -14.92
N ASP A 92 8.85 -6.23 -15.62
CA ASP A 92 8.78 -7.59 -15.11
C ASP A 92 9.96 -7.85 -14.17
N ILE A 93 9.66 -8.05 -12.88
CA ILE A 93 10.70 -8.22 -11.86
C ILE A 93 11.53 -9.48 -12.08
N ASP A 94 10.97 -10.50 -12.76
CA ASP A 94 11.71 -11.72 -13.06
C ASP A 94 12.83 -11.49 -14.08
N GLN A 95 12.76 -10.40 -14.84
CA GLN A 95 13.77 -10.04 -15.83
C GLN A 95 14.82 -9.07 -15.30
N ILE A 96 14.63 -8.57 -14.09
CA ILE A 96 15.55 -7.61 -13.48
C ILE A 96 16.51 -8.36 -12.57
N ASN A 97 17.77 -8.41 -12.96
CA ASN A 97 18.80 -9.10 -12.19
C ASN A 97 20.09 -8.29 -12.24
N LEU A 98 20.23 -7.36 -11.30
CA LEU A 98 21.39 -6.48 -11.23
C LEU A 98 22.65 -7.20 -10.75
N LEU A 99 22.48 -8.31 -10.02
CA LEU A 99 23.61 -9.07 -9.51
C LEU A 99 24.29 -9.90 -10.61
N LYS A 100 23.54 -10.25 -11.64
CA LYS A 100 24.09 -11.01 -12.76
C LYS A 100 24.82 -10.12 -13.77
N TRP A 101 24.46 -8.86 -13.84
CA TRP A 101 24.97 -7.88 -14.77
C TRP A 101 25.68 -6.73 -14.05
#